data_94be1b3f9434c3b4a79dad5a3a3e67bf
#
_entry.id   94be1b3f9434c3b4a79dad5a3a3e67bf
#
_cell.length_a   1.000
_cell.length_b   1.000
_cell.length_c   1.000
_cell.angle_alpha   90.00
_cell.angle_beta   90.00
_cell.angle_gamma   90.00
#
_symmetry.space_group_name_H-M   'P 1'
#
loop_
_entity.id
_entity.type
_entity.pdbx_description
1 polymer ?
#
loop_
_entity_poly.entity_id
_entity_poly.type
_entity_poly.pdbx_seq_one_letter_code
_entity_poly.pdbx_strand_id
1 'polypeptide(L)'
;MLIIELLKAVFFGIIEGITEWLPVSSTGHLILVQEFIRLNQDKAFIEMFNIVIQLGAIIAVMLIYFERLNPFQPGKTAREVQLTWQLWLKVVIACIPSILIAVPLDNWFEAHFYFMVPIAIALIVYGIAFIWIEKRNAQQEPAVTELARMSYKTAFFIGCFQVLSIVPGTSRSGATILGAIILGTSRTVAADFTFFLAIPTMFGYSGLKAVKFFLDGHHLDFAQVLILLVASLTAFVVSLLAIRFLTDYVKKHDFTIFGKYRIVLGSLLLIYSFFKFVF
;
A
#
# COMPACT_ATOMS: atom_id res chain seq x y z
N MET A 1 -22.43 7.26 -21.64
CA MET A 1 -21.34 7.89 -20.88
C MET A 1 -21.03 7.08 -19.61
N LEU A 2 -21.99 6.76 -18.75
CA LEU A 2 -21.73 6.03 -17.49
C LEU A 2 -21.03 4.68 -17.68
N ILE A 3 -21.41 3.87 -18.67
CA ILE A 3 -20.79 2.56 -18.93
C ILE A 3 -19.27 2.67 -19.17
N ILE A 4 -18.83 3.69 -19.89
CA ILE A 4 -17.40 3.94 -20.15
C ILE A 4 -16.68 4.27 -18.84
N GLU A 5 -17.28 5.10 -17.98
CA GLU A 5 -16.70 5.43 -16.68
C GLU A 5 -16.65 4.21 -15.75
N LEU A 6 -17.64 3.32 -15.80
CA LEU A 6 -17.62 2.05 -15.06
C LEU A 6 -16.53 1.09 -15.58
N LEU A 7 -16.30 1.02 -16.90
CA LEU A 7 -15.17 0.23 -17.44
C LEU A 7 -13.82 0.78 -17.00
N LYS A 8 -13.66 2.11 -16.98
CA LYS A 8 -12.45 2.74 -16.41
C LYS A 8 -12.33 2.43 -14.92
N ALA A 9 -13.42 2.49 -14.15
CA ALA A 9 -13.44 2.14 -12.73
C ALA A 9 -12.96 0.69 -12.48
N VAL A 10 -13.41 -0.27 -13.29
CA VAL A 10 -12.90 -1.65 -13.27
C VAL A 10 -11.40 -1.67 -13.52
N PHE A 11 -10.92 -0.95 -14.53
CA PHE A 11 -9.49 -0.92 -14.86
C PHE A 11 -8.64 -0.33 -13.72
N PHE A 12 -9.09 0.78 -13.11
CA PHE A 12 -8.43 1.36 -11.94
C PHE A 12 -8.45 0.40 -10.74
N GLY A 13 -9.58 -0.29 -10.52
CA GLY A 13 -9.69 -1.29 -9.47
C GLY A 13 -8.74 -2.48 -9.67
N ILE A 14 -8.52 -2.92 -10.92
CA ILE A 14 -7.54 -3.97 -11.23
C ILE A 14 -6.12 -3.50 -10.88
N ILE A 15 -5.75 -2.30 -11.31
CA ILE A 15 -4.42 -1.73 -11.02
C ILE A 15 -4.20 -1.62 -9.52
N GLU A 16 -5.16 -1.04 -8.80
CA GLU A 16 -5.10 -0.90 -7.35
C GLU A 16 -4.95 -2.26 -6.67
N GLY A 17 -5.83 -3.20 -7.02
CA GLY A 17 -5.85 -4.53 -6.40
C GLY A 17 -4.56 -5.33 -6.60
N ILE A 18 -3.85 -5.13 -7.72
CA ILE A 18 -2.55 -5.76 -7.96
C ILE A 18 -1.44 -5.00 -7.22
N THR A 19 -1.37 -3.68 -7.42
CA THR A 19 -0.17 -2.90 -7.08
C THR A 19 -0.11 -2.45 -5.63
N GLU A 20 -1.22 -2.48 -4.89
CA GLU A 20 -1.24 -2.12 -3.47
C GLU A 20 -0.47 -3.13 -2.60
N TRP A 21 -0.61 -4.41 -2.90
CA TRP A 21 0.03 -5.48 -2.11
C TRP A 21 1.44 -5.77 -2.56
N LEU A 22 1.71 -5.68 -3.85
CA LEU A 22 3.05 -5.80 -4.38
C LEU A 22 3.86 -4.54 -4.04
N PRO A 23 5.16 -4.67 -3.69
CA PRO A 23 5.95 -3.52 -3.31
C PRO A 23 6.39 -2.69 -4.54
N VAL A 24 5.43 -2.23 -5.37
CA VAL A 24 5.66 -1.56 -6.66
C VAL A 24 5.05 -0.15 -6.76
N SER A 25 4.34 0.31 -5.72
CA SER A 25 3.67 1.62 -5.63
C SER A 25 2.38 1.75 -6.45
N SER A 26 1.24 1.47 -5.81
CA SER A 26 -0.11 1.67 -6.39
C SER A 26 -0.32 3.13 -6.82
N THR A 27 0.01 4.09 -5.97
CA THR A 27 -0.09 5.52 -6.28
C THR A 27 0.67 5.89 -7.56
N GLY A 28 1.89 5.37 -7.73
CA GLY A 28 2.69 5.60 -8.94
C GLY A 28 2.00 5.08 -10.20
N HIS A 29 1.37 3.89 -10.11
CA HIS A 29 0.63 3.30 -11.23
C HIS A 29 -0.65 4.05 -11.54
N LEU A 30 -1.43 4.43 -10.53
CA LEU A 30 -2.66 5.20 -10.72
C LEU A 30 -2.38 6.56 -11.39
N ILE A 31 -1.35 7.28 -10.95
CA ILE A 31 -0.95 8.56 -11.56
C ILE A 31 -0.50 8.36 -13.01
N LEU A 32 0.30 7.32 -13.28
CA LEU A 32 0.71 7.02 -14.66
C LEU A 32 -0.50 6.73 -15.54
N VAL A 33 -1.41 5.88 -15.06
CA VAL A 33 -2.60 5.49 -15.85
C VAL A 33 -3.52 6.66 -16.11
N GLN A 34 -3.66 7.58 -15.14
CA GLN A 34 -4.47 8.79 -15.29
C GLN A 34 -3.95 9.75 -16.35
N GLU A 35 -2.69 9.65 -16.79
CA GLU A 35 -2.19 10.40 -17.94
C GLU A 35 -2.86 9.95 -19.26
N PHE A 36 -3.21 8.69 -19.39
CA PHE A 36 -3.77 8.08 -20.60
C PHE A 36 -5.27 7.81 -20.50
N ILE A 37 -5.73 7.39 -19.33
CA ILE A 37 -7.12 7.02 -19.07
C ILE A 37 -7.63 7.88 -17.91
N ARG A 38 -8.42 8.92 -18.23
CA ARG A 38 -8.97 9.82 -17.22
C ARG A 38 -10.44 9.52 -16.96
N LEU A 39 -10.81 9.48 -15.69
CA LEU A 39 -12.20 9.57 -15.29
C LEU A 39 -12.70 10.98 -15.61
N ASN A 40 -13.89 11.08 -16.21
CA ASN A 40 -14.51 12.38 -16.48
C ASN A 40 -15.24 12.90 -15.23
N GLN A 41 -14.45 13.21 -14.21
CA GLN A 41 -14.88 13.67 -12.89
C GLN A 41 -14.04 14.87 -12.46
N ASP A 42 -14.53 15.62 -11.47
CA ASP A 42 -13.77 16.72 -10.90
C ASP A 42 -12.55 16.24 -10.08
N LYS A 43 -11.63 17.17 -9.82
CA LYS A 43 -10.36 16.86 -9.13
C LYS A 43 -10.58 16.32 -7.73
N ALA A 44 -11.54 16.90 -6.98
CA ALA A 44 -11.80 16.49 -5.61
C ALA A 44 -12.32 15.03 -5.55
N PHE A 45 -13.22 14.66 -6.48
CA PHE A 45 -13.67 13.28 -6.61
C PHE A 45 -12.51 12.33 -6.95
N ILE A 46 -11.62 12.68 -7.90
CA ILE A 46 -10.50 11.83 -8.31
C ILE A 46 -9.53 11.62 -7.14
N GLU A 47 -9.22 12.65 -6.36
CA GLU A 47 -8.39 12.55 -5.17
C GLU A 47 -9.01 11.60 -4.13
N MET A 48 -10.30 11.76 -3.85
CA MET A 48 -11.02 10.86 -2.95
C MET A 48 -11.12 9.44 -3.53
N PHE A 49 -11.40 9.27 -4.82
CA PHE A 49 -11.51 7.99 -5.51
C PHE A 49 -10.24 7.15 -5.32
N ASN A 50 -9.06 7.73 -5.60
CA ASN A 50 -7.77 7.03 -5.48
C ASN A 50 -7.51 6.49 -4.08
N ILE A 51 -8.10 7.10 -3.06
CA ILE A 51 -7.92 6.70 -1.67
C ILE A 51 -8.99 5.71 -1.24
N VAL A 52 -10.24 5.93 -1.66
CA VAL A 52 -11.37 5.08 -1.26
C VAL A 52 -11.29 3.69 -1.89
N ILE A 53 -10.77 3.55 -3.12
CA ILE A 53 -10.62 2.23 -3.76
C ILE A 53 -9.66 1.33 -2.98
N GLN A 54 -8.72 1.88 -2.21
CA GLN A 54 -7.85 1.16 -1.30
C GLN A 54 -8.64 0.43 -0.19
N LEU A 55 -9.81 0.98 0.22
CA LEU A 55 -10.67 0.30 1.19
C LEU A 55 -11.20 -1.02 0.64
N GLY A 56 -11.48 -1.10 -0.66
CA GLY A 56 -11.80 -2.38 -1.30
C GLY A 56 -10.64 -3.37 -1.16
N ALA A 57 -9.44 -2.93 -1.45
CA ALA A 57 -8.24 -3.77 -1.35
C ALA A 57 -8.00 -4.27 0.08
N ILE A 58 -8.15 -3.42 1.11
CA ILE A 58 -7.86 -3.82 2.51
C ILE A 58 -8.87 -4.82 3.06
N ILE A 59 -10.13 -4.80 2.60
CA ILE A 59 -11.14 -5.80 2.98
C ILE A 59 -10.68 -7.21 2.58
N ALA A 60 -9.92 -7.35 1.48
CA ALA A 60 -9.36 -8.64 1.07
C ALA A 60 -8.37 -9.21 2.12
N VAL A 61 -7.51 -8.37 2.72
CA VAL A 61 -6.64 -8.79 3.83
C VAL A 61 -7.46 -9.25 5.03
N MET A 62 -8.45 -8.45 5.42
CA MET A 62 -9.31 -8.80 6.55
C MET A 62 -10.02 -10.13 6.36
N LEU A 63 -10.44 -10.42 5.13
CA LEU A 63 -11.09 -11.68 4.79
C LEU A 63 -10.11 -12.87 4.81
N ILE A 64 -8.96 -12.73 4.13
CA ILE A 64 -7.95 -13.81 4.04
C ILE A 64 -7.40 -14.18 5.41
N TYR A 65 -7.16 -13.18 6.25
CA TYR A 65 -6.54 -13.37 7.57
C TYR A 65 -7.54 -13.26 8.73
N PHE A 66 -8.84 -13.38 8.44
CA PHE A 66 -9.90 -13.15 9.44
C PHE A 66 -9.70 -13.97 10.71
N GLU A 67 -9.47 -15.27 10.58
CA GLU A 67 -9.26 -16.16 11.73
C GLU A 67 -8.03 -15.76 12.55
N ARG A 68 -6.98 -15.33 11.89
CA ARG A 68 -5.72 -14.91 12.53
C ARG A 68 -5.87 -13.58 13.26
N LEU A 69 -6.63 -12.64 12.70
CA LEU A 69 -6.83 -11.29 13.20
C LEU A 69 -7.94 -11.16 14.24
N ASN A 70 -8.90 -12.07 14.24
CA ASN A 70 -10.05 -12.05 15.15
C ASN A 70 -9.68 -12.68 16.51
N PRO A 71 -9.57 -11.90 17.61
CA PRO A 71 -9.29 -12.45 18.94
C PRO A 71 -10.47 -13.23 19.53
N PHE A 72 -11.67 -13.03 18.98
CA PHE A 72 -12.91 -13.69 19.43
C PHE A 72 -13.27 -14.92 18.60
N GLN A 73 -12.35 -15.40 17.76
CA GLN A 73 -12.58 -16.58 16.92
C GLN A 73 -12.88 -17.80 17.78
N PRO A 74 -14.02 -18.50 17.55
CA PRO A 74 -14.35 -19.72 18.26
C PRO A 74 -13.25 -20.78 18.11
N GLY A 75 -12.92 -21.47 19.20
CA GLY A 75 -11.90 -22.51 19.20
C GLY A 75 -10.47 -22.05 19.49
N LYS A 76 -10.21 -20.74 19.56
CA LYS A 76 -8.89 -20.23 19.99
C LYS A 76 -8.64 -20.55 21.48
N THR A 77 -7.45 -21.02 21.77
CA THR A 77 -6.93 -21.15 23.13
C THR A 77 -6.66 -19.76 23.74
N ALA A 78 -6.59 -19.66 25.07
CA ALA A 78 -6.27 -18.41 25.75
C ALA A 78 -4.91 -17.82 25.29
N ARG A 79 -3.95 -18.68 24.96
CA ARG A 79 -2.65 -18.27 24.42
C ARG A 79 -2.78 -17.65 23.02
N GLU A 80 -3.54 -18.23 22.13
CA GLU A 80 -3.77 -17.70 20.78
C GLU A 80 -4.53 -16.38 20.82
N VAL A 81 -5.50 -16.22 21.70
CA VAL A 81 -6.18 -14.94 21.95
C VAL A 81 -5.17 -13.88 22.40
N GLN A 82 -4.32 -14.21 23.37
CA GLN A 82 -3.27 -13.30 23.85
C GLN A 82 -2.30 -12.91 22.73
N LEU A 83 -1.86 -13.85 21.89
CA LEU A 83 -0.96 -13.58 20.75
C LEU A 83 -1.65 -12.68 19.72
N THR A 84 -2.96 -12.84 19.49
CA THR A 84 -3.72 -11.95 18.59
C THR A 84 -3.78 -10.53 19.14
N TRP A 85 -4.01 -10.32 20.43
CA TRP A 85 -3.97 -9.00 21.04
C TRP A 85 -2.57 -8.37 21.03
N GLN A 86 -1.53 -9.16 21.26
CA GLN A 86 -0.15 -8.70 21.12
C GLN A 86 0.18 -8.29 19.69
N LEU A 87 -0.34 -9.01 18.69
CA LEU A 87 -0.21 -8.62 17.28
C LEU A 87 -0.87 -7.25 17.03
N TRP A 88 -2.11 -7.06 17.47
CA TRP A 88 -2.79 -5.78 17.33
C TRP A 88 -2.06 -4.64 18.05
N LEU A 89 -1.51 -4.89 19.24
CA LEU A 89 -0.71 -3.90 19.94
C LEU A 89 0.57 -3.53 19.16
N LYS A 90 1.25 -4.50 18.54
CA LYS A 90 2.39 -4.24 17.65
C LYS A 90 1.98 -3.39 16.44
N VAL A 91 0.82 -3.67 15.84
CA VAL A 91 0.27 -2.90 14.73
C VAL A 91 -0.04 -1.45 15.16
N VAL A 92 -0.69 -1.26 16.29
CA VAL A 92 -0.97 0.08 16.85
C VAL A 92 0.33 0.86 17.10
N ILE A 93 1.33 0.22 17.72
CA ILE A 93 2.64 0.84 17.96
C ILE A 93 3.31 1.25 16.64
N ALA A 94 3.20 0.42 15.60
CA ALA A 94 3.76 0.75 14.28
C ALA A 94 2.99 1.88 13.56
N CYS A 95 1.74 2.18 13.93
CA CYS A 95 1.02 3.34 13.39
C CYS A 95 1.51 4.68 13.97
N ILE A 96 2.06 4.68 15.20
CA ILE A 96 2.42 5.91 15.92
C ILE A 96 3.32 6.83 15.10
N PRO A 97 4.46 6.38 14.50
CA PRO A 97 5.32 7.27 13.72
C PRO A 97 4.58 7.94 12.56
N SER A 98 3.73 7.20 11.85
CA SER A 98 2.96 7.75 10.73
C SER A 98 1.92 8.78 11.18
N ILE A 99 1.24 8.55 12.30
CA ILE A 99 0.28 9.50 12.87
C ILE A 99 0.98 10.80 13.28
N LEU A 100 2.16 10.71 13.89
CA LEU A 100 2.87 11.87 14.41
C LEU A 100 3.62 12.66 13.33
N ILE A 101 4.06 12.02 12.26
CA ILE A 101 4.93 12.63 11.25
C ILE A 101 4.21 12.73 9.90
N ALA A 102 3.67 11.61 9.36
CA ALA A 102 3.11 11.61 8.03
C ALA A 102 1.81 12.41 7.95
N VAL A 103 0.89 12.23 8.90
CA VAL A 103 -0.40 12.96 8.88
C VAL A 103 -0.24 14.47 8.92
N PRO A 104 0.57 15.09 9.80
CA PRO A 104 0.78 16.55 9.81
C PRO A 104 1.46 17.08 8.55
N LEU A 105 2.30 16.29 7.91
CA LEU A 105 3.09 16.70 6.73
C LEU A 105 2.42 16.34 5.39
N ASP A 106 1.31 15.60 5.40
CA ASP A 106 0.64 15.07 4.21
C ASP A 106 0.36 16.15 3.15
N ASN A 107 -0.32 17.22 3.53
CA ASN A 107 -0.66 18.32 2.60
C ASN A 107 0.59 18.98 1.98
N TRP A 108 1.68 19.09 2.74
CA TRP A 108 2.92 19.67 2.23
C TRP A 108 3.59 18.74 1.20
N PHE A 109 3.66 17.44 1.50
CA PHE A 109 4.21 16.45 0.56
C PHE A 109 3.33 16.30 -0.68
N GLU A 110 2.01 16.32 -0.51
CA GLU A 110 1.06 16.28 -1.63
C GLU A 110 1.30 17.47 -2.59
N ALA A 111 1.46 18.67 -2.06
CA ALA A 111 1.69 19.86 -2.87
C ALA A 111 3.04 19.87 -3.62
N HIS A 112 4.09 19.21 -3.08
CA HIS A 112 5.45 19.33 -3.61
C HIS A 112 5.98 18.09 -4.32
N PHE A 113 5.37 16.92 -4.13
CA PHE A 113 5.89 15.64 -4.63
C PHE A 113 4.90 14.81 -5.45
N TYR A 114 3.62 15.18 -5.50
CA TYR A 114 2.60 14.42 -6.23
C TYR A 114 2.60 14.72 -7.73
N PHE A 115 3.77 14.61 -8.35
CA PHE A 115 3.94 14.71 -9.79
C PHE A 115 4.97 13.68 -10.28
N MET A 116 5.02 13.46 -11.59
CA MET A 116 5.64 12.29 -12.20
C MET A 116 7.14 12.13 -11.86
N VAL A 117 7.92 13.22 -11.84
CA VAL A 117 9.38 13.15 -11.65
C VAL A 117 9.77 12.64 -10.25
N PRO A 118 9.26 13.19 -9.12
CA PRO A 118 9.54 12.63 -7.79
C PRO A 118 9.12 11.18 -7.65
N ILE A 119 7.96 10.80 -8.23
CA ILE A 119 7.46 9.42 -8.21
C ILE A 119 8.45 8.49 -8.92
N ALA A 120 8.92 8.89 -10.10
CA ALA A 120 9.88 8.12 -10.88
C ALA A 120 11.21 7.94 -10.14
N ILE A 121 11.71 9.01 -9.52
CA ILE A 121 12.93 8.98 -8.70
C ILE A 121 12.74 8.04 -7.50
N ALA A 122 11.62 8.16 -6.78
CA ALA A 122 11.32 7.28 -5.64
C ALA A 122 11.23 5.81 -6.08
N LEU A 123 10.59 5.51 -7.21
CA LEU A 123 10.56 4.17 -7.77
C LEU A 123 11.97 3.62 -8.00
N ILE A 124 12.86 4.38 -8.62
CA ILE A 124 14.24 3.95 -8.91
C ILE A 124 15.03 3.74 -7.62
N VAL A 125 14.99 4.71 -6.70
CA VAL A 125 15.74 4.66 -5.43
C VAL A 125 15.32 3.45 -4.61
N TYR A 126 14.02 3.24 -4.41
CA TYR A 126 13.54 2.07 -3.67
C TYR A 126 13.70 0.77 -4.45
N GLY A 127 13.69 0.81 -5.79
CA GLY A 127 14.03 -0.35 -6.61
C GLY A 127 15.47 -0.80 -6.38
N ILE A 128 16.42 0.14 -6.34
CA ILE A 128 17.83 -0.12 -6.01
C ILE A 128 17.95 -0.63 -4.57
N ALA A 129 17.23 -0.01 -3.62
CA ALA A 129 17.23 -0.42 -2.22
C ALA A 129 16.76 -1.86 -2.03
N PHE A 130 15.72 -2.31 -2.73
CA PHE A 130 15.27 -3.70 -2.70
C PHE A 130 16.36 -4.66 -3.16
N ILE A 131 17.01 -4.40 -4.29
CA ILE A 131 18.06 -5.25 -4.83
C ILE A 131 19.27 -5.29 -3.88
N TRP A 132 19.64 -4.13 -3.34
CA TRP A 132 20.79 -4.05 -2.43
C TRP A 132 20.54 -4.80 -1.12
N ILE A 133 19.36 -4.63 -0.51
CA ILE A 133 18.99 -5.28 0.75
C ILE A 133 18.89 -6.79 0.58
N GLU A 134 18.27 -7.27 -0.50
CA GLU A 134 18.19 -8.70 -0.77
C GLU A 134 19.57 -9.32 -0.98
N LYS A 135 20.48 -8.67 -1.69
CA LYS A 135 21.86 -9.13 -1.84
C LYS A 135 22.62 -9.17 -0.50
N ARG A 136 22.45 -8.12 0.34
CA ARG A 136 23.07 -8.05 1.65
C ARG A 136 22.60 -9.18 2.57
N ASN A 137 21.33 -9.50 2.53
CA ASN A 137 20.70 -10.48 3.41
C ASN A 137 20.70 -11.92 2.85
N ALA A 138 21.19 -12.12 1.62
CA ALA A 138 21.18 -13.44 0.97
C ALA A 138 21.89 -14.55 1.77
N GLN A 139 22.88 -14.19 2.60
CA GLN A 139 23.65 -15.12 3.43
C GLN A 139 23.28 -15.05 4.92
N GLN A 140 22.28 -14.24 5.30
CA GLN A 140 21.90 -14.05 6.69
C GLN A 140 20.62 -14.82 7.00
N GLU A 141 20.65 -15.60 8.06
CA GLU A 141 19.44 -16.21 8.60
C GLU A 141 18.58 -15.13 9.30
N PRO A 142 17.28 -15.07 9.02
CA PRO A 142 16.43 -14.10 9.67
C PRO A 142 16.27 -14.40 11.15
N ALA A 143 16.49 -13.38 12.00
CA ALA A 143 16.34 -13.49 13.45
C ALA A 143 14.88 -13.67 13.89
N VAL A 144 13.91 -13.19 13.09
CA VAL A 144 12.49 -13.24 13.37
C VAL A 144 11.77 -13.97 12.24
N THR A 145 11.40 -15.23 12.48
CA THR A 145 10.72 -16.11 11.52
C THR A 145 9.21 -16.26 11.80
N GLU A 146 8.75 -15.74 12.96
CA GLU A 146 7.37 -15.79 13.40
C GLU A 146 6.92 -14.42 13.93
N LEU A 147 5.70 -13.99 13.61
CA LEU A 147 5.12 -12.72 14.11
C LEU A 147 5.03 -12.67 15.64
N ALA A 148 4.80 -13.81 16.27
CA ALA A 148 4.74 -13.92 17.73
C ALA A 148 6.06 -13.47 18.39
N ARG A 149 7.19 -13.79 17.74
CA ARG A 149 8.55 -13.47 18.25
C ARG A 149 9.01 -12.06 17.92
N MET A 150 8.30 -11.33 17.04
CA MET A 150 8.65 -9.94 16.73
C MET A 150 8.51 -9.07 17.97
N SER A 151 9.52 -8.26 18.27
CA SER A 151 9.50 -7.33 19.39
C SER A 151 8.64 -6.09 19.09
N TYR A 152 8.12 -5.43 20.13
CA TYR A 152 7.45 -4.13 19.98
C TYR A 152 8.39 -3.06 19.42
N LYS A 153 9.68 -3.12 19.75
CA LYS A 153 10.72 -2.25 19.20
C LYS A 153 10.85 -2.43 17.70
N THR A 154 10.88 -3.67 17.20
CA THR A 154 10.91 -3.99 15.78
C THR A 154 9.65 -3.44 15.07
N ALA A 155 8.47 -3.64 15.66
CA ALA A 155 7.22 -3.11 15.12
C ALA A 155 7.24 -1.57 15.02
N PHE A 156 7.70 -0.87 16.05
CA PHE A 156 7.85 0.59 16.04
C PHE A 156 8.77 1.06 14.91
N PHE A 157 9.93 0.44 14.73
CA PHE A 157 10.85 0.82 13.66
C PHE A 157 10.31 0.49 12.27
N ILE A 158 9.55 -0.60 12.10
CA ILE A 158 8.81 -0.83 10.83
C ILE A 158 7.84 0.35 10.58
N GLY A 159 7.17 0.85 11.61
CA GLY A 159 6.35 2.06 11.55
C GLY A 159 7.14 3.32 11.15
N CYS A 160 8.38 3.46 11.61
CA CYS A 160 9.27 4.53 11.15
C CYS A 160 9.58 4.42 9.64
N PHE A 161 9.81 3.20 9.14
CA PHE A 161 9.94 2.99 7.69
C PHE A 161 8.64 3.31 6.94
N GLN A 162 7.47 3.03 7.53
CA GLN A 162 6.20 3.40 6.92
C GLN A 162 6.08 4.91 6.67
N VAL A 163 6.64 5.77 7.53
CA VAL A 163 6.61 7.23 7.32
C VAL A 163 7.20 7.63 5.97
N LEU A 164 8.17 6.89 5.45
CA LEU A 164 8.78 7.16 4.15
C LEU A 164 7.79 7.08 2.99
N SER A 165 6.66 6.38 3.18
CA SER A 165 5.60 6.30 2.16
C SER A 165 4.82 7.59 1.95
N ILE A 166 5.06 8.63 2.75
CA ILE A 166 4.55 9.99 2.51
C ILE A 166 5.08 10.54 1.16
N VAL A 167 6.26 10.11 0.73
CA VAL A 167 6.79 10.43 -0.59
C VAL A 167 6.12 9.51 -1.62
N PRO A 168 5.34 10.07 -2.57
CA PRO A 168 4.67 9.26 -3.58
C PRO A 168 5.69 8.51 -4.44
N GLY A 169 5.35 7.30 -4.85
CA GLY A 169 6.31 6.42 -5.54
C GLY A 169 7.10 5.50 -4.60
N THR A 170 7.23 5.83 -3.31
CA THR A 170 7.91 4.97 -2.32
C THR A 170 7.22 3.62 -2.16
N SER A 171 5.90 3.55 -2.18
CA SER A 171 5.07 2.41 -1.78
C SER A 171 5.07 2.15 -0.27
N ARG A 172 3.89 2.18 0.35
CA ARG A 172 3.75 1.85 1.77
C ARG A 172 4.21 0.41 2.05
N SER A 173 3.70 -0.57 1.29
CA SER A 173 4.11 -1.97 1.40
C SER A 173 5.60 -2.14 1.11
N GLY A 174 6.15 -1.42 0.14
CA GLY A 174 7.57 -1.43 -0.16
C GLY A 174 8.44 -0.94 1.00
N ALA A 175 8.10 0.19 1.62
CA ALA A 175 8.86 0.76 2.73
C ALA A 175 8.81 -0.15 3.97
N THR A 176 7.64 -0.67 4.33
CA THR A 176 7.48 -1.53 5.50
C THR A 176 8.12 -2.90 5.32
N ILE A 177 8.05 -3.52 4.13
CA ILE A 177 8.75 -4.77 3.82
C ILE A 177 10.27 -4.58 3.90
N LEU A 178 10.82 -3.54 3.24
CA LEU A 178 12.25 -3.22 3.33
C LEU A 178 12.69 -3.01 4.77
N GLY A 179 11.95 -2.19 5.52
CA GLY A 179 12.25 -1.94 6.93
C GLY A 179 12.23 -3.21 7.76
N ALA A 180 11.24 -4.08 7.58
CA ALA A 180 11.14 -5.34 8.29
C ALA A 180 12.33 -6.27 7.98
N ILE A 181 12.71 -6.40 6.70
CA ILE A 181 13.87 -7.21 6.29
C ILE A 181 15.18 -6.65 6.87
N ILE A 182 15.38 -5.33 6.84
CA ILE A 182 16.55 -4.66 7.46
C ILE A 182 16.63 -4.96 8.95
N LEU A 183 15.48 -5.04 9.62
CA LEU A 183 15.37 -5.32 11.05
C LEU A 183 15.45 -6.83 11.38
N GLY A 184 15.80 -7.68 10.40
CA GLY A 184 16.06 -9.10 10.59
C GLY A 184 14.83 -10.00 10.59
N THR A 185 13.69 -9.56 10.03
CA THR A 185 12.53 -10.44 9.84
C THR A 185 12.67 -11.27 8.57
N SER A 186 12.04 -12.46 8.55
CA SER A 186 11.87 -13.23 7.32
C SER A 186 10.96 -12.51 6.34
N ARG A 187 11.07 -12.81 5.04
CA ARG A 187 10.22 -12.23 3.98
C ARG A 187 8.74 -12.46 4.24
N THR A 188 8.38 -13.65 4.73
CA THR A 188 6.99 -13.98 5.09
C THR A 188 6.48 -13.11 6.23
N VAL A 189 7.27 -12.96 7.31
CA VAL A 189 6.91 -12.09 8.45
C VAL A 189 6.82 -10.64 8.02
N ALA A 190 7.73 -10.17 7.16
CA ALA A 190 7.70 -8.82 6.60
C ALA A 190 6.41 -8.55 5.81
N ALA A 191 6.03 -9.47 4.92
CA ALA A 191 4.79 -9.35 4.13
C ALA A 191 3.54 -9.40 5.00
N ASP A 192 3.42 -10.39 5.89
CA ASP A 192 2.28 -10.56 6.80
C ASP A 192 2.09 -9.32 7.68
N PHE A 193 3.17 -8.83 8.33
CA PHE A 193 3.07 -7.66 9.20
C PHE A 193 2.71 -6.39 8.41
N THR A 194 3.24 -6.24 7.21
CA THR A 194 2.89 -5.15 6.29
C THR A 194 1.40 -5.15 5.95
N PHE A 195 0.81 -6.32 5.69
CA PHE A 195 -0.63 -6.45 5.44
C PHE A 195 -1.47 -6.06 6.65
N PHE A 196 -1.07 -6.50 7.85
CA PHE A 196 -1.83 -6.17 9.07
C PHE A 196 -1.70 -4.70 9.46
N LEU A 197 -0.52 -4.11 9.28
CA LEU A 197 -0.29 -2.69 9.49
C LEU A 197 -1.10 -1.82 8.51
N ALA A 198 -1.38 -2.34 7.30
CA ALA A 198 -2.23 -1.67 6.33
C ALA A 198 -3.66 -1.43 6.83
N ILE A 199 -4.21 -2.33 7.65
CA ILE A 199 -5.60 -2.25 8.08
C ILE A 199 -5.88 -0.90 8.77
N PRO A 200 -5.29 -0.57 9.93
CA PRO A 200 -5.58 0.70 10.59
C PRO A 200 -5.09 1.91 9.79
N THR A 201 -3.98 1.81 9.07
CA THR A 201 -3.43 2.95 8.34
C THR A 201 -4.29 3.33 7.14
N MET A 202 -4.78 2.37 6.36
CA MET A 202 -5.64 2.65 5.21
C MET A 202 -7.03 3.10 5.65
N PHE A 203 -7.64 2.44 6.65
CA PHE A 203 -8.92 2.91 7.19
C PHE A 203 -8.81 4.31 7.78
N GLY A 204 -7.75 4.59 8.54
CA GLY A 204 -7.51 5.91 9.13
C GLY A 204 -7.33 6.99 8.07
N TYR A 205 -6.45 6.76 7.10
CA TYR A 205 -6.15 7.72 6.05
C TYR A 205 -7.35 7.94 5.11
N SER A 206 -7.97 6.86 4.63
CA SER A 206 -9.15 6.95 3.77
C SER A 206 -10.34 7.59 4.49
N GLY A 207 -10.53 7.27 5.78
CA GLY A 207 -11.57 7.90 6.59
C GLY A 207 -11.36 9.40 6.74
N LEU A 208 -10.13 9.84 7.03
CA LEU A 208 -9.79 11.27 7.13
C LEU A 208 -10.05 12.03 5.82
N LYS A 209 -9.61 11.48 4.69
CA LYS A 209 -9.82 12.11 3.36
C LYS A 209 -11.30 12.11 2.96
N ALA A 210 -12.05 11.04 3.22
CA ALA A 210 -13.48 10.99 2.97
C ALA A 210 -14.25 12.01 3.82
N VAL A 211 -13.95 12.10 5.10
CA VAL A 211 -14.55 13.11 5.99
C VAL A 211 -14.23 14.52 5.50
N LYS A 212 -12.97 14.79 5.14
CA LYS A 212 -12.58 16.11 4.61
C LYS A 212 -13.35 16.45 3.34
N PHE A 213 -13.51 15.51 2.39
CA PHE A 213 -14.30 15.72 1.17
C PHE A 213 -15.72 16.24 1.46
N PHE A 214 -16.42 15.64 2.42
CA PHE A 214 -17.76 16.09 2.80
C PHE A 214 -17.76 17.39 3.58
N LEU A 215 -16.76 17.64 4.45
CA LEU A 215 -16.63 18.90 5.19
C LEU A 215 -16.30 20.08 4.27
N ASP A 216 -15.58 19.84 3.17
CA ASP A 216 -15.30 20.86 2.15
C ASP A 216 -16.54 21.16 1.25
N GLY A 217 -17.70 20.56 1.57
CA GLY A 217 -18.99 20.81 0.91
C GLY A 217 -19.21 20.00 -0.38
N HIS A 218 -18.34 19.02 -0.67
CA HIS A 218 -18.55 18.14 -1.81
C HIS A 218 -19.61 17.06 -1.52
N HIS A 219 -20.34 16.68 -2.53
CA HIS A 219 -21.37 15.63 -2.47
C HIS A 219 -21.15 14.64 -3.60
N LEU A 220 -21.53 13.39 -3.34
CA LEU A 220 -21.46 12.34 -4.34
C LEU A 220 -22.83 12.22 -5.06
N ASP A 221 -22.82 12.26 -6.37
CA ASP A 221 -23.96 11.86 -7.16
C ASP A 221 -24.05 10.32 -7.31
N PHE A 222 -25.17 9.84 -7.86
CA PHE A 222 -25.40 8.42 -8.05
C PHE A 222 -24.36 7.75 -8.95
N ALA A 223 -23.88 8.43 -9.99
CA ALA A 223 -22.89 7.89 -10.91
C ALA A 223 -21.52 7.77 -10.22
N GLN A 224 -21.14 8.75 -9.42
CA GLN A 224 -19.91 8.76 -8.63
C GLN A 224 -19.91 7.64 -7.58
N VAL A 225 -21.03 7.43 -6.86
CA VAL A 225 -21.17 6.31 -5.94
C VAL A 225 -21.00 4.97 -6.65
N LEU A 226 -21.59 4.82 -7.84
CA LEU A 226 -21.50 3.59 -8.62
C LEU A 226 -20.07 3.34 -9.12
N ILE A 227 -19.36 4.38 -9.56
CA ILE A 227 -17.96 4.33 -9.98
C ILE A 227 -17.07 3.86 -8.80
N LEU A 228 -17.24 4.44 -7.62
CA LEU A 228 -16.52 4.06 -6.41
C LEU A 228 -16.78 2.61 -6.00
N LEU A 229 -18.04 2.18 -6.01
CA LEU A 229 -18.42 0.82 -5.64
C LEU A 229 -17.82 -0.21 -6.60
N VAL A 230 -17.93 0.04 -7.93
CA VAL A 230 -17.38 -0.87 -8.95
C VAL A 230 -15.87 -0.96 -8.85
N ALA A 231 -15.17 0.16 -8.69
CA ALA A 231 -13.72 0.17 -8.54
C ALA A 231 -13.26 -0.53 -7.25
N SER A 232 -13.93 -0.24 -6.12
CA SER A 232 -13.60 -0.86 -4.83
C SER A 232 -13.88 -2.36 -4.81
N LEU A 233 -14.99 -2.81 -5.40
CA LEU A 233 -15.30 -4.24 -5.52
C LEU A 233 -14.30 -4.95 -6.42
N THR A 234 -13.90 -4.32 -7.52
CA THR A 234 -12.86 -4.86 -8.40
C THR A 234 -11.52 -4.94 -7.69
N ALA A 235 -11.12 -3.88 -6.98
CA ALA A 235 -9.89 -3.86 -6.18
C ALA A 235 -9.91 -4.98 -5.11
N PHE A 236 -11.04 -5.18 -4.44
CA PHE A 236 -11.22 -6.28 -3.49
C PHE A 236 -10.98 -7.66 -4.12
N VAL A 237 -11.68 -7.97 -5.23
CA VAL A 237 -11.57 -9.28 -5.89
C VAL A 237 -10.15 -9.53 -6.40
N VAL A 238 -9.53 -8.54 -7.03
CA VAL A 238 -8.17 -8.64 -7.55
C VAL A 238 -7.14 -8.75 -6.42
N SER A 239 -7.36 -8.04 -5.31
CA SER A 239 -6.51 -8.13 -4.12
C SER A 239 -6.50 -9.52 -3.48
N LEU A 240 -7.61 -10.24 -3.50
CA LEU A 240 -7.64 -11.64 -3.03
C LEU A 240 -6.62 -12.51 -3.78
N LEU A 241 -6.47 -12.30 -5.08
CA LEU A 241 -5.50 -13.02 -5.91
C LEU A 241 -4.08 -12.50 -5.69
N ALA A 242 -3.90 -11.19 -5.64
CA ALA A 242 -2.58 -10.57 -5.48
C ALA A 242 -1.93 -10.90 -4.12
N ILE A 243 -2.70 -10.89 -3.04
CA ILE A 243 -2.22 -11.24 -1.70
C ILE A 243 -1.79 -12.71 -1.65
N ARG A 244 -2.61 -13.62 -2.17
CA ARG A 244 -2.26 -15.06 -2.25
C ARG A 244 -1.00 -15.27 -3.08
N PHE A 245 -0.95 -14.65 -4.26
CA PHE A 245 0.24 -14.70 -5.12
C PHE A 245 1.49 -14.23 -4.36
N LEU A 246 1.45 -13.05 -3.73
CA LEU A 246 2.62 -12.52 -3.04
C LEU A 246 3.03 -13.41 -1.86
N THR A 247 2.06 -13.87 -1.05
CA THR A 247 2.32 -14.76 0.09
C THR A 247 3.01 -16.06 -0.35
N ASP A 248 2.59 -16.65 -1.46
CA ASP A 248 3.21 -17.87 -1.98
C ASP A 248 4.54 -17.59 -2.68
N TYR A 249 4.66 -16.45 -3.34
CA TYR A 249 5.88 -16.01 -4.01
C TYR A 249 7.03 -15.82 -3.02
N VAL A 250 6.82 -15.10 -1.92
CA VAL A 250 7.88 -14.77 -0.95
C VAL A 250 8.37 -15.96 -0.12
N LYS A 251 7.65 -17.08 -0.14
CA LYS A 251 8.12 -18.34 0.46
C LYS A 251 9.27 -18.96 -0.31
N LYS A 252 9.37 -18.67 -1.62
CA LYS A 252 10.31 -19.34 -2.54
C LYS A 252 11.27 -18.36 -3.23
N HIS A 253 10.94 -17.07 -3.26
CA HIS A 253 11.66 -16.05 -4.00
C HIS A 253 11.94 -14.83 -3.12
N ASP A 254 12.89 -14.01 -3.56
CA ASP A 254 13.21 -12.73 -2.96
C ASP A 254 12.44 -11.57 -3.65
N PHE A 255 12.59 -10.37 -3.11
CA PHE A 255 11.94 -9.17 -3.66
C PHE A 255 12.70 -8.49 -4.81
N THR A 256 13.78 -9.10 -5.30
CA THR A 256 14.64 -8.50 -6.36
C THR A 256 13.86 -8.21 -7.64
N ILE A 257 12.90 -9.06 -8.03
CA ILE A 257 12.07 -8.83 -9.23
C ILE A 257 11.26 -7.54 -9.15
N PHE A 258 10.70 -7.23 -7.97
CA PHE A 258 9.95 -5.99 -7.75
C PHE A 258 10.88 -4.77 -7.76
N GLY A 259 12.11 -4.92 -7.26
CA GLY A 259 13.14 -3.90 -7.38
C GLY A 259 13.48 -3.58 -8.84
N LYS A 260 13.71 -4.61 -9.66
CA LYS A 260 13.97 -4.46 -11.10
C LYS A 260 12.79 -3.80 -11.82
N TYR A 261 11.57 -4.28 -11.55
CA TYR A 261 10.35 -3.69 -12.11
C TYR A 261 10.24 -2.20 -11.82
N ARG A 262 10.46 -1.80 -10.56
CA ARG A 262 10.43 -0.38 -10.13
C ARG A 262 11.45 0.48 -10.86
N ILE A 263 12.68 -0.02 -11.05
CA ILE A 263 13.73 0.70 -11.79
C ILE A 263 13.30 0.90 -13.25
N VAL A 264 12.80 -0.15 -13.90
CA VAL A 264 12.34 -0.04 -15.29
C VAL A 264 11.18 0.94 -15.39
N LEU A 265 10.15 0.81 -14.55
CA LEU A 265 9.00 1.72 -14.55
C LEU A 265 9.41 3.17 -14.29
N GLY A 266 10.22 3.40 -13.25
CA GLY A 266 10.70 4.74 -12.91
C GLY A 266 11.55 5.36 -14.04
N SER A 267 12.38 4.57 -14.71
CA SER A 267 13.16 5.03 -15.87
C SER A 267 12.27 5.41 -17.05
N LEU A 268 11.26 4.59 -17.35
CA LEU A 268 10.27 4.90 -18.40
C LEU A 268 9.49 6.19 -18.08
N LEU A 269 9.12 6.40 -16.81
CA LEU A 269 8.44 7.63 -16.38
C LEU A 269 9.32 8.86 -16.52
N LEU A 270 10.63 8.78 -16.21
CA LEU A 270 11.56 9.89 -16.43
C LEU A 270 11.72 10.22 -17.91
N ILE A 271 11.87 9.19 -18.75
CA ILE A 271 11.96 9.35 -20.20
C ILE A 271 10.69 10.02 -20.73
N TYR A 272 9.49 9.52 -20.34
CA TYR A 272 8.23 10.12 -20.73
C TYR A 272 8.10 11.57 -20.28
N SER A 273 8.45 11.88 -19.02
CA SER A 273 8.42 13.23 -18.48
C SER A 273 9.35 14.18 -19.24
N PHE A 274 10.53 13.70 -19.63
CA PHE A 274 11.46 14.47 -20.43
C PHE A 274 10.88 14.82 -21.80
N PHE A 275 10.33 13.86 -22.52
CA PHE A 275 9.69 14.14 -23.81
C PHE A 275 8.48 15.06 -23.69
N LYS A 276 7.63 14.90 -22.67
CA LYS A 276 6.48 15.79 -22.43
C LYS A 276 6.89 17.22 -22.07
N PHE A 277 8.11 17.43 -21.56
CA PHE A 277 8.63 18.76 -21.26
C PHE A 277 9.25 19.43 -22.48
N VAL A 278 9.84 18.65 -23.39
CA VAL A 278 10.58 19.15 -24.57
C VAL A 278 9.64 19.39 -25.77
N PHE A 279 8.59 18.59 -25.92
CA PHE A 279 7.62 18.63 -27.01
C PHE A 279 6.20 18.95 -26.50
#